data_3330e1e3dfb5190bdb080431d14b6b2b
#
_entry.id   3330e1e3dfb5190bdb080431d14b6b2b
#
_cell.length_a   1.000
_cell.length_b   1.000
_cell.length_c   1.000
_cell.angle_alpha   90.00
_cell.angle_beta   90.00
_cell.angle_gamma   90.00
#
_symmetry.space_group_name_H-M   'P 1'
#
loop_
_entity.id
_entity.type
_entity.pdbx_description
1 polymer ?
#
loop_
_entity_poly.entity_id
_entity_poly.type
_entity_poly.pdbx_seq_one_letter_code
_entity_poly.pdbx_strand_id
1 'polypeptide(L)'
;MTPYAPPLTDMQFTLNNVIGLESLTRLPGFDAMEASLSDQILEEAGKFSSNVLAPLNFEGDRKGAKIENGVVRPADGFGEAYNQ
;
A
#
# COMPACT_ATOMS: atom_id res chain seq x y z
N MET A 1 -16.99 3.04 10.87
CA MET A 1 -15.80 2.42 10.23
C MET A 1 -14.60 2.55 11.14
N THR A 2 -13.88 1.47 11.35
CA THR A 2 -12.63 1.50 12.10
C THR A 2 -11.51 2.04 11.20
N PRO A 3 -10.74 3.03 11.65
CA PRO A 3 -9.63 3.51 10.84
C PRO A 3 -8.63 2.40 10.56
N TYR A 4 -8.14 2.35 9.35
CA TYR A 4 -7.11 1.40 8.97
C TYR A 4 -5.74 1.94 9.35
N ALA A 5 -4.95 1.10 10.01
CA ALA A 5 -3.57 1.41 10.35
C ALA A 5 -2.72 0.20 10.01
N PRO A 6 -1.86 0.28 8.98
CA PRO A 6 -1.03 -0.87 8.61
C PRO A 6 -0.02 -1.19 9.71
N PRO A 7 0.33 -2.48 9.89
CA PRO A 7 1.27 -2.89 10.93
C PRO A 7 2.72 -2.61 10.51
N LEU A 8 3.10 -1.32 10.49
CA LEU A 8 4.41 -0.91 9.98
C LEU A 8 5.55 -1.47 10.81
N THR A 9 5.42 -1.52 12.14
CA THR A 9 6.44 -2.05 13.00
C THR A 9 6.74 -3.51 12.67
N ASP A 10 5.70 -4.31 12.47
CA ASP A 10 5.86 -5.71 12.10
C ASP A 10 6.47 -5.86 10.72
N MET A 11 6.06 -5.03 9.76
CA MET A 11 6.61 -5.04 8.42
C MET A 11 8.09 -4.68 8.42
N GLN A 12 8.46 -3.63 9.18
CA GLN A 12 9.85 -3.20 9.30
C GLN A 12 10.70 -4.26 9.97
N PHE A 13 10.19 -4.88 11.02
CA PHE A 13 10.89 -5.97 11.69
C PHE A 13 11.12 -7.14 10.73
N THR A 14 10.11 -7.52 9.98
CA THR A 14 10.21 -8.63 9.03
C THR A 14 11.28 -8.34 7.97
N LEU A 15 11.26 -7.15 7.39
CA LEU A 15 12.22 -6.80 6.35
C LEU A 15 13.64 -6.69 6.88
N ASN A 16 13.82 -6.07 8.03
CA ASN A 16 15.14 -5.75 8.54
C ASN A 16 15.79 -6.90 9.31
N ASN A 17 15.01 -7.75 10.00
CA ASN A 17 15.53 -8.76 10.88
C ASN A 17 15.28 -10.20 10.41
N VAL A 18 14.09 -10.47 9.84
CA VAL A 18 13.76 -11.83 9.40
C VAL A 18 14.34 -12.09 8.01
N ILE A 19 14.05 -11.19 7.06
CA ILE A 19 14.55 -11.33 5.68
C ILE A 19 15.99 -10.87 5.57
N GLY A 20 16.37 -9.83 6.35
CA GLY A 20 17.70 -9.25 6.29
C GLY A 20 17.88 -8.38 5.06
N LEU A 21 17.12 -7.27 5.00
CA LEU A 21 17.11 -6.38 3.84
C LEU A 21 18.51 -5.91 3.45
N GLU A 22 19.39 -5.67 4.43
CA GLU A 22 20.76 -5.26 4.15
C GLU A 22 21.51 -6.28 3.31
N SER A 23 21.20 -7.57 3.47
CA SER A 23 21.80 -8.62 2.65
C SER A 23 21.47 -8.47 1.19
N LEU A 24 20.27 -7.94 0.87
CA LEU A 24 19.83 -7.74 -0.50
C LEU A 24 20.59 -6.62 -1.19
N THR A 25 21.09 -5.64 -0.43
CA THR A 25 21.84 -4.53 -1.03
C THR A 25 23.15 -4.98 -1.65
N ARG A 26 23.63 -6.16 -1.30
CA ARG A 26 24.85 -6.74 -1.86
C ARG A 26 24.63 -7.35 -3.23
N LEU A 27 23.36 -7.55 -3.62
CA LEU A 27 23.03 -8.12 -4.91
C LEU A 27 23.03 -7.02 -5.98
N PRO A 28 23.50 -7.33 -7.20
CA PRO A 28 23.44 -6.36 -8.30
C PRO A 28 22.01 -5.91 -8.54
N GLY A 29 21.83 -4.59 -8.69
CA GLY A 29 20.52 -4.01 -8.94
C GLY A 29 19.74 -3.64 -7.68
N PHE A 30 20.23 -3.97 -6.49
CA PHE A 30 19.56 -3.69 -5.23
C PHE A 30 20.34 -2.74 -4.33
N ASP A 31 21.31 -2.02 -4.91
CA ASP A 31 22.20 -1.14 -4.15
C ASP A 31 21.46 0.00 -3.44
N ALA A 32 20.32 0.43 -3.98
CA ALA A 32 19.54 1.51 -3.41
C ALA A 32 18.60 1.08 -2.28
N MET A 33 18.56 -0.20 -1.96
CA MET A 33 17.64 -0.75 -0.95
C MET A 33 18.22 -0.63 0.46
N GLU A 34 18.30 0.60 0.96
CA GLU A 34 18.74 0.84 2.33
C GLU A 34 17.57 0.70 3.30
N ALA A 35 17.87 0.26 4.55
CA ALA A 35 16.84 0.06 5.56
C ALA A 35 16.04 1.34 5.84
N SER A 36 16.73 2.49 5.94
CA SER A 36 16.06 3.76 6.19
C SER A 36 15.15 4.16 5.03
N LEU A 37 15.56 3.91 3.80
CA LEU A 37 14.73 4.19 2.63
C LEU A 37 13.52 3.28 2.60
N SER A 38 13.70 2.00 2.91
CA SER A 38 12.59 1.05 2.99
C SER A 38 11.59 1.47 4.05
N ASP A 39 12.04 1.90 5.21
CA ASP A 39 11.16 2.39 6.28
C ASP A 39 10.36 3.60 5.83
N GLN A 40 10.99 4.55 5.12
CA GLN A 40 10.31 5.72 4.59
C GLN A 40 9.25 5.34 3.56
N ILE A 41 9.55 4.40 2.69
CA ILE A 41 8.60 3.92 1.69
C ILE A 41 7.39 3.30 2.37
N LEU A 42 7.62 2.47 3.40
CA LEU A 42 6.53 1.85 4.14
C LEU A 42 5.67 2.88 4.86
N GLU A 43 6.28 3.90 5.46
CA GLU A 43 5.53 4.96 6.14
C GLU A 43 4.65 5.72 5.15
N GLU A 44 5.18 6.09 3.99
CA GLU A 44 4.40 6.81 2.97
C GLU A 44 3.29 5.94 2.40
N ALA A 45 3.58 4.66 2.14
CA ALA A 45 2.56 3.73 1.69
C ALA A 45 1.48 3.54 2.75
N GLY A 46 1.87 3.50 4.04
CA GLY A 46 0.93 3.40 5.13
C GLY A 46 0.00 4.60 5.22
N LYS A 47 0.53 5.81 5.07
CA LYS A 47 -0.29 7.02 5.04
C LYS A 47 -1.28 6.99 3.87
N PHE A 48 -0.81 6.59 2.70
CA PHE A 48 -1.68 6.46 1.53
C PHE A 48 -2.78 5.45 1.77
N SER A 49 -2.44 4.28 2.33
CA SER A 49 -3.42 3.24 2.62
C SER A 49 -4.47 3.71 3.63
N SER A 50 -4.04 4.39 4.69
CA SER A 50 -4.94 4.85 5.73
C SER A 50 -5.81 6.01 5.30
N ASN A 51 -5.25 6.95 4.52
CA ASN A 51 -5.92 8.21 4.22
C ASN A 51 -6.68 8.18 2.89
N VAL A 52 -6.25 7.36 1.95
CA VAL A 52 -6.84 7.31 0.61
C VAL A 52 -7.56 5.99 0.37
N LEU A 53 -6.88 4.87 0.52
CA LEU A 53 -7.42 3.57 0.15
C LEU A 53 -8.48 3.05 1.14
N ALA A 54 -8.27 3.22 2.44
CA ALA A 54 -9.22 2.70 3.42
C ALA A 54 -10.60 3.34 3.31
N PRO A 55 -10.73 4.69 3.18
CA PRO A 55 -12.03 5.30 2.95
C PRO A 55 -12.67 4.82 1.66
N LEU A 56 -11.89 4.64 0.59
CA LEU A 56 -12.41 4.14 -0.69
C LEU A 56 -12.87 2.69 -0.58
N ASN A 57 -12.15 1.88 0.18
CA ASN A 57 -12.55 0.49 0.39
C ASN A 57 -13.91 0.41 1.06
N PHE A 58 -14.16 1.23 2.08
CA PHE A 58 -15.43 1.26 2.77
C PHE A 58 -16.57 1.67 1.82
N GLU A 59 -16.38 2.77 1.08
CA GLU A 59 -17.39 3.24 0.13
C GLU A 59 -17.56 2.27 -1.03
N GLY A 60 -16.49 1.67 -1.51
CA GLY A 60 -16.53 0.67 -2.57
C GLY A 60 -17.30 -0.57 -2.17
N ASP A 61 -17.15 -1.01 -0.92
CA ASP A 61 -17.90 -2.13 -0.41
C ASP A 61 -19.40 -1.81 -0.32
N ARG A 62 -19.74 -0.59 0.09
CA ARG A 62 -21.13 -0.17 0.18
C ARG A 62 -21.79 -0.05 -1.19
N LYS A 63 -21.11 0.58 -2.13
CA LYS A 63 -21.67 0.88 -3.47
C LYS A 63 -21.49 -0.26 -4.46
N GLY A 64 -20.39 -0.99 -4.32
CA GLY A 64 -20.05 -2.10 -5.21
C GLY A 64 -19.65 -1.66 -6.61
N ALA A 65 -19.18 -2.61 -7.39
CA ALA A 65 -18.93 -2.40 -8.81
C ALA A 65 -20.23 -2.65 -9.57
N LYS A 66 -20.41 -1.94 -10.67
CA LYS A 66 -21.63 -2.06 -11.49
C LYS A 66 -21.28 -2.39 -12.93
N ILE A 67 -22.19 -3.09 -13.61
CA ILE A 67 -22.05 -3.34 -15.03
C ILE A 67 -23.00 -2.39 -15.76
N GLU A 68 -22.44 -1.53 -16.61
CA GLU A 68 -23.22 -0.60 -17.43
C GLU A 68 -22.84 -0.78 -18.90
N ASN A 69 -23.82 -1.07 -19.73
CA ASN A 69 -23.61 -1.25 -21.17
C ASN A 69 -22.51 -2.26 -21.49
N GLY A 70 -22.44 -3.34 -20.71
CA GLY A 70 -21.43 -4.39 -20.90
C GLY A 70 -20.04 -4.06 -20.35
N VAL A 71 -19.89 -2.92 -19.66
CA VAL A 71 -18.62 -2.50 -19.07
C VAL A 71 -18.74 -2.50 -17.56
N VAL A 72 -17.76 -3.12 -16.88
CA VAL A 72 -17.71 -3.12 -15.42
C VAL A 72 -17.14 -1.78 -14.95
N ARG A 73 -17.85 -1.12 -14.03
CA ARG A 73 -17.41 0.15 -13.47
C ARG A 73 -17.24 0.01 -11.96
N PRO A 74 -16.04 0.32 -11.44
CA PRO A 74 -15.81 0.33 -9.99
C PRO A 74 -16.46 1.56 -9.35
N ALA A 75 -16.45 1.60 -8.01
CA ALA A 75 -16.93 2.76 -7.29
C ALA A 75 -16.09 4.00 -7.61
N ASP A 76 -16.68 5.18 -7.39
CA ASP A 76 -16.02 6.45 -7.66
C ASP A 76 -14.73 6.60 -6.84
N GLY A 77 -13.72 7.22 -7.44
CA GLY A 77 -12.46 7.52 -6.77
C GLY A 77 -11.38 6.48 -6.92
N PHE A 78 -11.70 5.27 -7.39
CA PHE A 78 -10.70 4.20 -7.52
C PHE A 78 -9.64 4.54 -8.57
N GLY A 79 -10.05 5.09 -9.71
CA GLY A 79 -9.11 5.49 -10.75
C GLY A 79 -8.15 6.59 -10.28
N GLU A 80 -8.67 7.58 -9.56
CA GLU A 80 -7.84 8.65 -9.01
C GLU A 80 -6.84 8.13 -7.99
N ALA A 81 -7.27 7.22 -7.12
CA ALA A 81 -6.39 6.62 -6.12
C ALA A 81 -5.26 5.83 -6.81
N TYR A 82 -5.58 5.11 -7.86
CA TYR A 82 -4.56 4.34 -8.59
C TYR A 82 -3.50 5.25 -9.20
N ASN A 83 -3.89 6.45 -9.63
CA ASN A 83 -2.96 7.38 -10.27
C ASN A 83 -2.11 8.17 -9.29
N GLN A 84 -2.42 8.11 -8.00
CA GLN A 84 -1.58 8.71 -6.98
C GLN A 84 -0.39 7.82 -6.68
#